data_4f5c3b85790d0b46c41ec2cac23b0e53
#
_entry.id   4f5c3b85790d0b46c41ec2cac23b0e53
#
_cell.length_a   1.000
_cell.length_b   1.000
_cell.length_c   1.000
_cell.angle_alpha   90.00
_cell.angle_beta   90.00
_cell.angle_gamma   90.00
#
_symmetry.space_group_name_H-M   'P 1'
#
loop_
_entity.id
_entity.type
_entity.pdbx_description
1 polymer ?
#
loop_
_entity_poly.entity_id
_entity_poly.type
_entity_poly.pdbx_seq_one_letter_code
_entity_poly.pdbx_strand_id
1 'polypeptide(L)'
;MVRSLKELINAAELNHGDDSEEIFISSGVSWLSYELLLAKLEDDSHYRVNYLDGVLEIVSPSIRHENVKTNLGMLLERFFYSKRIRFIPMGSSTFRNKAKKAGAEPDECYCIGERKDIPDLAIEVVLTSGKISKLEIYRRLGVMEVWFWERNQLKLYHLRDNCQNEQAIAYPDTYGYESITISELLPQLDIALFERCLTISDSIQAIDEFEQGLS
;
A
#
# COMPACT_ATOMS: atom_id res chain seq x y z
N MET A 1 -25.00 -9.09 -11.79
CA MET A 1 -24.62 -10.20 -12.68
C MET A 1 -23.14 -10.40 -12.47
N VAL A 2 -22.71 -11.54 -11.91
CA VAL A 2 -21.30 -11.80 -11.63
C VAL A 2 -20.62 -12.11 -12.96
N ARG A 3 -19.78 -11.20 -13.46
CA ARG A 3 -18.92 -11.46 -14.62
C ARG A 3 -17.90 -12.52 -14.23
N SER A 4 -17.58 -13.45 -15.11
CA SER A 4 -16.50 -14.41 -14.88
C SER A 4 -15.14 -13.65 -14.87
N LEU A 5 -14.16 -14.15 -14.13
CA LEU A 5 -12.80 -13.58 -14.12
C LEU A 5 -12.24 -13.43 -15.54
N LYS A 6 -12.58 -14.37 -16.43
CA LYS A 6 -12.19 -14.35 -17.85
C LYS A 6 -12.83 -13.21 -18.65
N GLU A 7 -14.08 -12.83 -18.32
CA GLU A 7 -14.76 -11.68 -18.93
C GLU A 7 -14.20 -10.35 -18.43
N LEU A 8 -13.65 -10.33 -17.21
CA LEU A 8 -12.99 -9.15 -16.64
C LEU A 8 -11.62 -8.91 -17.26
N ILE A 9 -10.81 -9.96 -17.37
CA ILE A 9 -9.49 -9.89 -18.04
C ILE A 9 -9.68 -9.44 -19.49
N ASN A 10 -10.66 -10.00 -20.21
CA ASN A 10 -10.95 -9.60 -21.59
C ASN A 10 -11.55 -8.18 -21.70
N ALA A 11 -12.23 -7.67 -20.67
CA ALA A 11 -12.74 -6.30 -20.66
C ALA A 11 -11.63 -5.28 -20.40
N ALA A 12 -10.65 -5.60 -19.55
CA ALA A 12 -9.47 -4.77 -19.32
C ALA A 12 -8.60 -4.62 -20.57
N GLU A 13 -8.52 -5.66 -21.43
CA GLU A 13 -7.81 -5.59 -22.72
C GLU A 13 -8.46 -4.63 -23.73
N LEU A 14 -9.71 -4.20 -23.52
CA LEU A 14 -10.47 -3.35 -24.45
C LEU A 14 -10.43 -1.84 -24.10
N ASN A 15 -9.97 -1.45 -22.93
CA ASN A 15 -10.02 -0.07 -22.43
C ASN A 15 -8.66 0.65 -22.40
N HIS A 16 -7.79 0.40 -23.34
CA HIS A 16 -6.47 1.06 -23.44
C HIS A 16 -6.51 2.57 -23.77
N GLY A 17 -7.63 3.25 -23.65
CA GLY A 17 -7.80 4.67 -24.04
C GLY A 17 -7.98 5.65 -22.89
N ASP A 18 -8.25 5.21 -21.68
CA ASP A 18 -8.49 6.08 -20.53
C ASP A 18 -7.51 5.68 -19.41
N ASP A 19 -6.70 6.63 -18.91
CA ASP A 19 -5.79 6.46 -17.77
C ASP A 19 -6.58 6.43 -16.46
N SER A 20 -7.59 5.57 -16.39
CA SER A 20 -8.42 5.37 -15.21
C SER A 20 -8.02 4.11 -14.46
N GLU A 21 -7.94 4.21 -13.14
CA GLU A 21 -7.78 3.07 -12.25
C GLU A 21 -9.07 2.23 -12.24
N GLU A 22 -8.95 0.93 -12.45
CA GLU A 22 -10.08 0.02 -12.42
C GLU A 22 -10.07 -0.82 -11.14
N ILE A 23 -11.20 -0.88 -10.45
CA ILE A 23 -11.38 -1.67 -9.23
C ILE A 23 -12.49 -2.69 -9.42
N PHE A 24 -12.14 -3.95 -9.23
CA PHE A 24 -13.09 -5.05 -9.20
C PHE A 24 -13.24 -5.61 -7.78
N ILE A 25 -14.50 -5.83 -7.34
CA ILE A 25 -14.79 -6.37 -6.01
C ILE A 25 -15.72 -7.57 -6.13
N SER A 26 -15.39 -8.66 -5.44
CA SER A 26 -16.22 -9.87 -5.32
C SER A 26 -16.32 -10.31 -3.87
N SER A 27 -17.51 -10.76 -3.46
CA SER A 27 -17.76 -11.30 -2.12
C SER A 27 -18.01 -12.80 -2.18
N GLY A 28 -17.84 -13.50 -1.06
CA GLY A 28 -18.02 -14.96 -0.98
C GLY A 28 -16.87 -15.75 -1.59
N VAL A 29 -15.71 -15.13 -1.78
CA VAL A 29 -14.52 -15.77 -2.34
C VAL A 29 -13.85 -16.61 -1.26
N SER A 30 -13.64 -17.91 -1.52
CA SER A 30 -12.91 -18.76 -0.60
C SER A 30 -11.40 -18.43 -0.59
N TRP A 31 -10.72 -18.75 0.51
CA TRP A 31 -9.26 -18.62 0.57
C TRP A 31 -8.56 -19.40 -0.55
N LEU A 32 -9.04 -20.60 -0.85
CA LEU A 32 -8.48 -21.40 -1.94
C LEU A 32 -8.63 -20.71 -3.30
N SER A 33 -9.80 -20.09 -3.56
CA SER A 33 -10.02 -19.33 -4.80
C SER A 33 -9.10 -18.13 -4.91
N TYR A 34 -8.84 -17.44 -3.78
CA TYR A 34 -7.86 -16.35 -3.70
C TYR A 34 -6.44 -16.84 -4.03
N GLU A 35 -5.98 -17.95 -3.41
CA GLU A 35 -4.65 -18.50 -3.70
C GLU A 35 -4.50 -18.97 -5.15
N LEU A 36 -5.54 -19.58 -5.73
CA LEU A 36 -5.56 -19.98 -7.14
C LEU A 36 -5.52 -18.76 -8.08
N LEU A 37 -6.16 -17.66 -7.70
CA LEU A 37 -6.07 -16.41 -8.46
C LEU A 37 -4.65 -15.86 -8.43
N LEU A 38 -4.04 -15.73 -7.25
CA LEU A 38 -2.65 -15.28 -7.12
C LEU A 38 -1.70 -16.13 -7.96
N ALA A 39 -1.83 -17.45 -7.91
CA ALA A 39 -1.00 -18.35 -8.70
C ALA A 39 -1.19 -18.17 -10.22
N LYS A 40 -2.36 -17.70 -10.68
CA LYS A 40 -2.61 -17.39 -12.10
C LYS A 40 -2.07 -16.03 -12.52
N LEU A 41 -1.95 -15.09 -11.57
CA LEU A 41 -1.47 -13.73 -11.79
C LEU A 41 0.03 -13.59 -11.44
N GLU A 42 0.72 -14.67 -11.07
CA GLU A 42 2.11 -14.67 -10.57
C GLU A 42 3.09 -13.95 -11.52
N ASP A 43 2.84 -14.03 -12.81
CA ASP A 43 3.65 -13.36 -13.86
C ASP A 43 3.07 -11.99 -14.30
N ASP A 44 1.93 -11.57 -13.74
CA ASP A 44 1.25 -10.34 -14.13
C ASP A 44 1.28 -9.30 -13.01
N SER A 45 2.30 -8.45 -13.05
CA SER A 45 2.48 -7.35 -12.08
C SER A 45 1.51 -6.18 -12.27
N HIS A 46 0.61 -6.26 -13.28
CA HIS A 46 -0.34 -5.19 -13.56
C HIS A 46 -1.47 -5.10 -12.53
N TYR A 47 -1.79 -6.20 -11.85
CA TYR A 47 -2.90 -6.24 -10.89
C TYR A 47 -2.40 -6.25 -9.45
N ARG A 48 -3.12 -5.57 -8.56
CA ARG A 48 -2.97 -5.65 -7.10
C ARG A 48 -4.16 -6.41 -6.54
N VAL A 49 -3.91 -7.41 -5.71
CA VAL A 49 -4.96 -8.28 -5.19
C VAL A 49 -5.02 -8.20 -3.67
N ASN A 50 -6.18 -7.77 -3.16
CA ASN A 50 -6.46 -7.66 -1.73
C ASN A 50 -7.56 -8.63 -1.32
N TYR A 51 -7.44 -9.21 -0.14
CA TYR A 51 -8.41 -10.16 0.40
C TYR A 51 -8.67 -9.91 1.88
N LEU A 52 -9.94 -9.86 2.25
CA LEU A 52 -10.38 -9.75 3.63
C LEU A 52 -11.68 -10.51 3.85
N ASP A 53 -11.68 -11.55 4.72
CA ASP A 53 -12.86 -12.32 5.13
C ASP A 53 -13.79 -12.75 3.98
N GLY A 54 -13.24 -13.17 2.86
CA GLY A 54 -14.02 -13.61 1.69
C GLY A 54 -14.41 -12.47 0.74
N VAL A 55 -14.01 -11.25 1.00
CA VAL A 55 -14.08 -10.15 0.03
C VAL A 55 -12.76 -10.07 -0.71
N LEU A 56 -12.81 -10.10 -2.02
CA LEU A 56 -11.69 -9.95 -2.94
C LEU A 56 -11.79 -8.60 -3.64
N GLU A 57 -10.70 -7.86 -3.67
CA GLU A 57 -10.54 -6.64 -4.45
C GLU A 57 -9.35 -6.80 -5.38
N ILE A 58 -9.55 -6.51 -6.66
CA ILE A 58 -8.49 -6.48 -7.67
C ILE A 58 -8.45 -5.06 -8.21
N VAL A 59 -7.27 -4.46 -8.20
CA VAL A 59 -7.00 -3.10 -8.69
C VAL A 59 -6.06 -3.19 -9.88
N SER A 60 -6.42 -2.50 -10.96
CA SER A 60 -5.53 -2.24 -12.11
C SER A 60 -5.09 -0.78 -12.01
N PRO A 61 -3.84 -0.50 -11.59
CA PRO A 61 -3.36 0.86 -11.42
C PRO A 61 -3.28 1.64 -12.73
N SER A 62 -3.53 2.94 -12.68
CA SER A 62 -3.31 3.85 -13.81
C SER A 62 -1.83 4.24 -13.93
N ILE A 63 -1.44 4.81 -15.09
CA ILE A 63 -0.09 5.40 -15.27
C ILE A 63 0.17 6.48 -14.22
N ARG A 64 -0.83 7.29 -13.92
CA ARG A 64 -0.73 8.32 -12.88
C ARG A 64 -0.46 7.72 -11.50
N HIS A 65 -1.11 6.60 -11.15
CA HIS A 65 -0.87 5.87 -9.92
C HIS A 65 0.59 5.40 -9.84
N GLU A 66 1.07 4.72 -10.87
CA GLU A 66 2.44 4.18 -10.94
C GLU A 66 3.50 5.31 -10.89
N ASN A 67 3.23 6.47 -11.50
CA ASN A 67 4.12 7.63 -11.42
C ASN A 67 4.25 8.16 -9.98
N VAL A 68 3.13 8.30 -9.28
CA VAL A 68 3.13 8.75 -7.88
C VAL A 68 3.86 7.75 -6.99
N LYS A 69 3.54 6.46 -7.11
CA LYS A 69 4.19 5.37 -6.40
C LYS A 69 5.72 5.39 -6.60
N THR A 70 6.16 5.49 -7.86
CA THR A 70 7.59 5.51 -8.20
C THR A 70 8.30 6.72 -7.59
N ASN A 71 7.72 7.91 -7.68
CA ASN A 71 8.30 9.12 -7.09
C ASN A 71 8.36 9.03 -5.56
N LEU A 72 7.34 8.45 -4.93
CA LEU A 72 7.28 8.23 -3.50
C LEU A 72 8.41 7.31 -3.03
N GLY A 73 8.56 6.15 -3.67
CA GLY A 73 9.66 5.23 -3.38
C GLY A 73 11.02 5.88 -3.57
N MET A 74 11.22 6.57 -4.69
CA MET A 74 12.48 7.27 -5.01
C MET A 74 12.88 8.29 -3.94
N LEU A 75 11.96 9.17 -3.52
CA LEU A 75 12.27 10.19 -2.50
C LEU A 75 12.48 9.56 -1.13
N LEU A 76 11.69 8.53 -0.78
CA LEU A 76 11.86 7.85 0.51
C LEU A 76 13.20 7.11 0.60
N GLU A 77 13.63 6.46 -0.46
CA GLU A 77 14.94 5.80 -0.52
C GLU A 77 16.10 6.81 -0.47
N ARG A 78 15.93 8.01 -1.05
CA ARG A 78 16.88 9.13 -0.87
C ARG A 78 16.98 9.58 0.58
N PHE A 79 15.86 9.67 1.27
CA PHE A 79 15.84 9.95 2.71
C PHE A 79 16.59 8.88 3.50
N PHE A 80 16.29 7.60 3.28
CA PHE A 80 17.00 6.50 3.93
C PHE A 80 18.52 6.58 3.71
N TYR A 81 18.93 6.81 2.46
CA TYR A 81 20.34 6.95 2.13
C TYR A 81 20.98 8.14 2.82
N SER A 82 20.35 9.32 2.80
CA SER A 82 20.84 10.55 3.43
C SER A 82 21.01 10.39 4.96
N LYS A 83 20.02 9.80 5.62
CA LYS A 83 20.02 9.60 7.07
C LYS A 83 20.71 8.32 7.53
N ARG A 84 21.29 7.54 6.59
CA ARG A 84 21.96 6.26 6.86
C ARG A 84 21.07 5.23 7.57
N ILE A 85 19.77 5.28 7.28
CA ILE A 85 18.81 4.31 7.78
C ILE A 85 18.93 3.05 6.94
N ARG A 86 19.14 1.90 7.59
CA ARG A 86 19.10 0.61 6.91
C ARG A 86 17.66 0.26 6.59
N PHE A 87 17.41 -0.13 5.36
CA PHE A 87 16.09 -0.56 4.90
C PHE A 87 16.21 -1.69 3.90
N ILE A 88 15.15 -2.44 3.73
CA ILE A 88 15.02 -3.46 2.70
C ILE A 88 13.71 -3.18 1.98
N PRO A 89 13.75 -2.74 0.70
CA PRO A 89 12.55 -2.58 -0.09
C PRO A 89 11.99 -3.96 -0.39
N MET A 90 10.69 -4.11 -0.24
CA MET A 90 9.98 -5.35 -0.56
C MET A 90 9.05 -5.17 -1.78
N GLY A 91 8.99 -3.95 -2.32
CA GLY A 91 8.19 -3.61 -3.49
C GLY A 91 6.71 -3.91 -3.26
N SER A 92 6.05 -4.37 -4.30
CA SER A 92 4.66 -4.81 -4.27
C SER A 92 4.51 -6.32 -3.97
N SER A 93 5.23 -6.82 -2.97
CA SER A 93 5.14 -8.22 -2.57
C SER A 93 3.76 -8.56 -1.97
N THR A 94 3.27 -9.77 -2.24
CA THR A 94 2.03 -10.26 -1.63
C THR A 94 2.27 -10.75 -0.21
N PHE A 95 1.63 -10.11 0.76
CA PHE A 95 1.60 -10.56 2.16
C PHE A 95 0.25 -11.18 2.46
N ARG A 96 0.24 -12.38 3.05
CA ARG A 96 -1.02 -13.10 3.30
C ARG A 96 -0.95 -14.00 4.53
N ASN A 97 -2.06 -14.09 5.25
CA ASN A 97 -2.22 -14.97 6.39
C ASN A 97 -3.58 -15.68 6.35
N LYS A 98 -3.55 -16.99 6.08
CA LYS A 98 -4.76 -17.81 5.96
C LYS A 98 -5.59 -17.86 7.24
N ALA A 99 -4.94 -18.00 8.39
CA ALA A 99 -5.62 -18.08 9.67
C ALA A 99 -6.36 -16.78 10.01
N LYS A 100 -5.78 -15.65 9.59
CA LYS A 100 -6.35 -14.31 9.79
C LYS A 100 -7.23 -13.85 8.62
N LYS A 101 -7.36 -14.66 7.57
CA LYS A 101 -8.15 -14.38 6.36
C LYS A 101 -7.88 -13.00 5.76
N ALA A 102 -6.61 -12.61 5.73
CA ALA A 102 -6.15 -11.32 5.25
C ALA A 102 -4.99 -11.48 4.27
N GLY A 103 -5.01 -10.70 3.20
CA GLY A 103 -3.93 -10.63 2.22
C GLY A 103 -3.95 -9.28 1.50
N ALA A 104 -2.76 -8.71 1.25
CA ALA A 104 -2.59 -7.46 0.51
C ALA A 104 -1.31 -7.44 -0.30
N GLU A 105 -1.34 -6.63 -1.34
CA GLU A 105 -0.18 -6.18 -2.11
C GLU A 105 -0.09 -4.65 -1.97
N PRO A 106 0.75 -4.14 -1.05
CA PRO A 106 0.96 -2.70 -0.93
C PRO A 106 1.63 -2.14 -2.19
N ASP A 107 1.43 -0.86 -2.48
CA ASP A 107 2.13 -0.22 -3.60
C ASP A 107 3.63 -0.14 -3.35
N GLU A 108 4.03 0.27 -2.14
CA GLU A 108 5.42 0.24 -1.67
C GLU A 108 5.47 -0.29 -0.24
N CYS A 109 6.52 -1.00 0.12
CA CYS A 109 6.73 -1.40 1.51
C CYS A 109 8.19 -1.66 1.86
N TYR A 110 8.50 -1.48 3.14
CA TYR A 110 9.87 -1.52 3.64
C TYR A 110 9.98 -2.23 4.98
N CYS A 111 11.02 -3.05 5.12
CA CYS A 111 11.53 -3.42 6.44
C CYS A 111 12.58 -2.39 6.85
N ILE A 112 12.46 -1.84 8.05
CA ILE A 112 13.46 -0.93 8.62
C ILE A 112 14.44 -1.74 9.45
N GLY A 113 15.74 -1.57 9.14
CA GLY A 113 16.83 -2.32 9.75
C GLY A 113 17.10 -3.65 9.03
N GLU A 114 16.49 -4.74 9.48
CA GLU A 114 16.71 -6.10 8.96
C GLU A 114 15.48 -6.61 8.18
N ARG A 115 15.71 -7.62 7.35
CA ARG A 115 14.64 -8.29 6.61
C ARG A 115 13.69 -9.02 7.57
N LYS A 116 12.40 -8.84 7.37
CA LYS A 116 11.29 -9.48 8.09
C LYS A 116 10.34 -10.14 7.11
N ASP A 117 9.51 -11.04 7.58
CA ASP A 117 8.46 -11.66 6.76
C ASP A 117 7.31 -10.68 6.45
N ILE A 118 7.08 -9.74 7.36
CA ILE A 118 6.09 -8.65 7.23
C ILE A 118 6.82 -7.32 7.30
N PRO A 119 6.53 -6.36 6.41
CA PRO A 119 7.17 -5.05 6.43
C PRO A 119 6.78 -4.25 7.67
N ASP A 120 7.66 -3.34 8.09
CA ASP A 120 7.35 -2.38 9.14
C ASP A 120 6.45 -1.26 8.63
N LEU A 121 6.66 -0.84 7.37
CA LEU A 121 5.96 0.23 6.69
C LEU A 121 5.30 -0.30 5.42
N ALA A 122 4.00 -0.07 5.27
CA ALA A 122 3.27 -0.23 4.02
C ALA A 122 2.73 1.12 3.55
N ILE A 123 2.78 1.37 2.24
CA ILE A 123 2.35 2.63 1.63
C ILE A 123 1.38 2.31 0.50
N GLU A 124 0.29 3.06 0.47
CA GLU A 124 -0.78 2.96 -0.52
C GLU A 124 -1.01 4.29 -1.20
N VAL A 125 -1.08 4.28 -2.51
CA VAL A 125 -1.50 5.43 -3.34
C VAL A 125 -2.99 5.31 -3.61
N VAL A 126 -3.77 6.27 -3.13
CA VAL A 126 -5.24 6.22 -3.23
C VAL A 126 -5.69 7.30 -4.21
N LEU A 127 -5.89 6.94 -5.46
CA LEU A 127 -6.53 7.80 -6.47
C LEU A 127 -8.03 7.55 -6.51
N THR A 128 -8.44 6.30 -6.34
CA THR A 128 -9.83 5.86 -6.26
C THR A 128 -10.05 5.04 -5.00
N SER A 129 -11.08 5.33 -4.24
CA SER A 129 -11.34 4.61 -2.97
C SER A 129 -11.89 3.22 -3.24
N GLY A 130 -11.18 2.20 -2.78
CA GLY A 130 -11.65 0.82 -2.70
C GLY A 130 -12.74 0.61 -1.63
N LYS A 131 -13.27 -0.60 -1.53
CA LYS A 131 -14.29 -0.97 -0.52
C LYS A 131 -13.71 -1.80 0.62
N ILE A 132 -12.54 -2.41 0.43
CA ILE A 132 -11.88 -3.18 1.48
C ILE A 132 -11.13 -2.23 2.41
N SER A 133 -11.24 -2.48 3.73
CA SER A 133 -10.42 -1.75 4.69
C SER A 133 -8.97 -2.24 4.66
N LYS A 134 -8.08 -1.47 4.04
CA LYS A 134 -6.64 -1.75 4.02
C LYS A 134 -6.05 -1.75 5.44
N LEU A 135 -6.48 -0.82 6.30
CA LEU A 135 -6.02 -0.79 7.70
C LEU A 135 -6.33 -2.09 8.44
N GLU A 136 -7.53 -2.67 8.25
CA GLU A 136 -7.85 -3.95 8.88
C GLU A 136 -6.98 -5.09 8.35
N ILE A 137 -6.71 -5.12 7.04
CA ILE A 137 -5.79 -6.12 6.47
C ILE A 137 -4.40 -5.98 7.11
N TYR A 138 -3.84 -4.77 7.12
CA TYR A 138 -2.50 -4.52 7.64
C TYR A 138 -2.39 -4.78 9.15
N ARG A 139 -3.43 -4.46 9.93
CA ARG A 139 -3.51 -4.85 11.34
C ARG A 139 -3.40 -6.36 11.52
N ARG A 140 -4.18 -7.11 10.75
CA ARG A 140 -4.14 -8.58 10.82
C ARG A 140 -2.80 -9.14 10.39
N LEU A 141 -2.12 -8.52 9.44
CA LEU A 141 -0.78 -8.90 9.02
C LEU A 141 0.28 -8.48 10.05
N GLY A 142 0.06 -7.43 10.83
CA GLY A 142 0.98 -6.93 11.85
C GLY A 142 1.93 -5.85 11.35
N VAL A 143 1.53 -5.09 10.33
CA VAL A 143 2.29 -3.94 9.82
C VAL A 143 2.23 -2.80 10.84
N MET A 144 3.38 -2.21 11.19
CA MET A 144 3.46 -1.21 12.26
C MET A 144 2.97 0.17 11.82
N GLU A 145 3.39 0.63 10.64
CA GLU A 145 2.90 1.89 10.05
C GLU A 145 2.30 1.67 8.67
N VAL A 146 1.19 2.36 8.41
CA VAL A 146 0.53 2.39 7.11
C VAL A 146 0.35 3.83 6.70
N TRP A 147 0.83 4.17 5.50
CA TRP A 147 0.71 5.49 4.93
C TRP A 147 -0.21 5.44 3.71
N PHE A 148 -1.09 6.43 3.61
CA PHE A 148 -1.94 6.63 2.45
C PHE A 148 -1.61 7.96 1.80
N TRP A 149 -1.19 7.95 0.55
CA TRP A 149 -1.12 9.13 -0.29
C TRP A 149 -2.48 9.37 -0.92
N GLU A 150 -3.19 10.37 -0.45
CA GLU A 150 -4.52 10.72 -0.91
C GLU A 150 -4.65 12.23 -1.08
N ARG A 151 -5.10 12.69 -2.25
CA ARG A 151 -5.33 14.13 -2.54
C ARG A 151 -4.11 15.01 -2.28
N ASN A 152 -2.94 14.54 -2.67
CA ASN A 152 -1.64 15.19 -2.46
C ASN A 152 -1.25 15.39 -0.98
N GLN A 153 -1.72 14.53 -0.11
CA GLN A 153 -1.38 14.50 1.32
C GLN A 153 -1.11 13.09 1.80
N LEU A 154 -0.22 12.94 2.76
CA LEU A 154 0.03 11.71 3.47
C LEU A 154 -0.85 11.62 4.72
N LYS A 155 -1.57 10.53 4.85
CA LYS A 155 -2.24 10.13 6.08
C LYS A 155 -1.45 8.99 6.69
N LEU A 156 -0.86 9.24 7.84
CA LEU A 156 -0.02 8.27 8.54
C LEU A 156 -0.82 7.62 9.68
N TYR A 157 -0.65 6.30 9.81
CA TYR A 157 -1.30 5.50 10.83
C TYR A 157 -0.29 4.59 11.50
N HIS A 158 -0.21 4.62 12.82
CA HIS A 158 0.67 3.74 13.60
C HIS A 158 -0.14 2.76 14.44
N LEU A 159 0.19 1.47 14.39
CA LEU A 159 -0.52 0.42 15.10
C LEU A 159 -0.24 0.49 16.61
N ARG A 160 -1.28 0.70 17.40
CA ARG A 160 -1.20 0.75 18.87
C ARG A 160 -1.57 -0.56 19.54
N ASP A 161 -2.27 -1.41 18.82
CA ASP A 161 -2.74 -2.67 19.37
C ASP A 161 -1.67 -3.77 19.22
N ASN A 162 -1.25 -4.29 20.35
CA ASN A 162 -0.66 -5.62 20.37
C ASN A 162 -1.82 -6.61 20.14
N CYS A 163 -1.90 -7.19 18.96
CA CYS A 163 -2.94 -8.11 18.46
C CYS A 163 -3.28 -9.33 19.36
N GLN A 164 -2.98 -9.27 20.65
CA GLN A 164 -3.16 -10.35 21.63
C GLN A 164 -4.46 -10.29 22.43
N ASN A 165 -5.19 -9.16 22.39
CA ASN A 165 -6.48 -9.03 23.10
C ASN A 165 -7.55 -8.49 22.15
N GLU A 166 -8.38 -9.37 21.60
CA GLU A 166 -9.54 -9.00 20.76
C GLU A 166 -10.64 -8.20 21.51
N GLN A 167 -10.52 -8.01 22.83
CA GLN A 167 -11.60 -7.47 23.65
C GLN A 167 -11.60 -5.95 23.87
N ALA A 168 -10.52 -5.24 23.53
CA ALA A 168 -10.48 -3.78 23.59
C ALA A 168 -9.48 -3.23 22.57
N ILE A 169 -9.94 -3.00 21.35
CA ILE A 169 -9.13 -2.36 20.32
C ILE A 169 -9.07 -0.86 20.62
N ALA A 170 -7.87 -0.33 20.89
CA ALA A 170 -7.66 1.12 20.86
C ALA A 170 -7.96 1.63 19.45
N TYR A 171 -8.57 2.79 19.30
CA TYR A 171 -8.94 3.35 17.98
C TYR A 171 -9.81 2.40 17.13
N PRO A 172 -11.01 2.03 17.56
CA PRO A 172 -11.85 1.02 16.87
C PRO A 172 -12.23 1.42 15.44
N ASP A 173 -12.40 2.71 15.17
CA ASP A 173 -12.77 3.24 13.85
C ASP A 173 -11.65 3.08 12.82
N THR A 174 -10.41 2.90 13.27
CA THR A 174 -9.21 2.69 12.46
C THR A 174 -8.54 1.34 12.74
N TYR A 175 -9.30 0.39 13.28
CA TYR A 175 -8.83 -0.98 13.55
C TYR A 175 -7.55 -1.05 14.39
N GLY A 176 -7.40 -0.19 15.40
CA GLY A 176 -6.24 -0.16 16.28
C GLY A 176 -5.09 0.72 15.82
N TYR A 177 -5.23 1.39 14.69
CA TYR A 177 -4.27 2.38 14.23
C TYR A 177 -4.61 3.77 14.75
N GLU A 178 -3.64 4.43 15.34
CA GLU A 178 -3.71 5.85 15.64
C GLU A 178 -3.31 6.67 14.43
N SER A 179 -4.08 7.70 14.08
CA SER A 179 -3.65 8.70 13.09
C SER A 179 -2.57 9.58 13.70
N ILE A 180 -1.41 9.63 13.08
CA ILE A 180 -0.25 10.40 13.52
C ILE A 180 0.16 11.44 12.46
N THR A 181 0.86 12.48 12.88
CA THR A 181 1.36 13.55 11.98
C THR A 181 2.87 13.47 11.74
N ILE A 182 3.57 12.68 12.53
CA ILE A 182 5.00 12.41 12.43
C ILE A 182 5.16 10.90 12.47
N SER A 183 5.92 10.33 11.52
CA SER A 183 6.22 8.91 11.52
C SER A 183 7.04 8.52 12.76
N GLU A 184 6.66 7.47 13.45
CA GLU A 184 7.44 6.93 14.56
C GLU A 184 8.56 6.03 14.08
N LEU A 185 8.41 5.39 12.92
CA LEU A 185 9.48 4.64 12.26
C LEU A 185 10.55 5.58 11.67
N LEU A 186 10.14 6.74 11.18
CA LEU A 186 10.99 7.72 10.47
C LEU A 186 10.82 9.13 11.06
N PRO A 187 11.15 9.34 12.36
CA PRO A 187 10.85 10.59 13.06
C PRO A 187 11.62 11.80 12.54
N GLN A 188 12.65 11.59 11.72
CA GLN A 188 13.44 12.66 11.10
C GLN A 188 12.91 13.07 9.72
N LEU A 189 11.90 12.40 9.19
CA LEU A 189 11.29 12.74 7.91
C LEU A 189 10.36 13.95 8.08
N ASP A 190 10.70 15.04 7.38
CA ASP A 190 9.78 16.18 7.26
C ASP A 190 8.66 15.82 6.27
N ILE A 191 7.49 15.52 6.81
CA ILE A 191 6.32 15.11 6.02
C ILE A 191 5.88 16.23 5.08
N ALA A 192 5.90 17.49 5.52
CA ALA A 192 5.47 18.62 4.68
C ALA A 192 6.42 18.85 3.49
N LEU A 193 7.72 18.71 3.70
CA LEU A 193 8.72 18.74 2.64
C LEU A 193 8.50 17.58 1.66
N PHE A 194 8.30 16.37 2.19
CA PHE A 194 8.10 15.17 1.39
C PHE A 194 6.85 15.28 0.51
N GLU A 195 5.71 15.70 1.07
CA GLU A 195 4.46 15.95 0.35
C GLU A 195 4.63 16.98 -0.77
N ARG A 196 5.32 18.11 -0.47
CA ARG A 196 5.58 19.15 -1.46
C ARG A 196 6.39 18.62 -2.62
N CYS A 197 7.47 17.89 -2.36
CA CYS A 197 8.32 17.33 -3.40
C CYS A 197 7.61 16.26 -4.24
N LEU A 198 6.71 15.47 -3.66
CA LEU A 198 5.88 14.50 -4.40
C LEU A 198 4.92 15.17 -5.41
N THR A 199 4.59 16.43 -5.25
CA THR A 199 3.74 17.16 -6.21
C THR A 199 4.50 17.77 -7.38
N ILE A 200 5.83 17.73 -7.36
CA ILE A 200 6.68 18.24 -8.44
C ILE A 200 6.71 17.20 -9.56
N SER A 201 6.35 17.62 -10.77
CA SER A 201 6.25 16.73 -11.94
C SER A 201 7.62 16.33 -12.51
N ASP A 202 8.63 17.20 -12.37
CA ASP A 202 10.01 16.92 -12.79
C ASP A 202 10.75 16.19 -11.67
N SER A 203 11.14 14.94 -11.92
CA SER A 203 11.78 14.09 -10.91
C SER A 203 13.15 14.62 -10.47
N ILE A 204 13.91 15.29 -11.34
CA ILE A 204 15.22 15.88 -10.97
C ILE A 204 14.99 17.05 -10.03
N GLN A 205 14.05 17.95 -10.37
CA GLN A 205 13.70 19.07 -9.51
C GLN A 205 13.16 18.59 -8.15
N ALA A 206 12.32 17.54 -8.13
CA ALA A 206 11.81 16.96 -6.89
C ALA A 206 12.93 16.42 -5.99
N ILE A 207 13.90 15.71 -6.57
CA ILE A 207 15.06 15.20 -5.83
C ILE A 207 15.90 16.36 -5.29
N ASP A 208 16.25 17.32 -6.12
CA ASP A 208 17.13 18.45 -5.74
C ASP A 208 16.51 19.26 -4.59
N GLU A 209 15.21 19.57 -4.67
CA GLU A 209 14.49 20.29 -3.63
C GLU A 209 14.41 19.48 -2.33
N PHE A 210 14.15 18.17 -2.45
CA PHE A 210 14.11 17.28 -1.30
C PHE A 210 15.48 17.17 -0.60
N GLU A 211 16.57 16.94 -1.36
CA GLU A 211 17.92 16.84 -0.80
C GLU A 211 18.39 18.14 -0.13
N GLN A 212 18.04 19.31 -0.70
CA GLN A 212 18.31 20.61 -0.06
C GLN A 212 17.60 20.74 1.30
N GLY A 213 16.38 20.23 1.42
CA GLY A 213 15.63 20.26 2.66
C GLY A 213 16.06 19.20 3.69
N LEU A 214 16.84 18.18 3.29
CA LEU A 214 17.39 17.17 4.20
C LEU A 214 18.71 17.61 4.90
N SER A 215 19.28 18.73 4.50
CA SER A 215 20.59 19.23 4.94
C SER A 215 20.60 19.70 6.39
#